data_4d32fb44897881630f6382b091acde7c
#
_entry.id   4d32fb44897881630f6382b091acde7c
#
_cell.length_a   1.000
_cell.length_b   1.000
_cell.length_c   1.000
_cell.angle_alpha   90.00
_cell.angle_beta   90.00
_cell.angle_gamma   90.00
#
_symmetry.space_group_name_H-M   'P 1'
#
loop_
_entity.id
_entity.type
_entity.pdbx_description
1 polymer ?
#
loop_
_entity_poly.entity_id
_entity_poly.type
_entity_poly.pdbx_seq_one_letter_code
_entity_poly.pdbx_strand_id
1 'polypeptide(L)'
;MGITLKRMGEILSAFNNKDLEAIVESFDEDGEFFLAAGTHPYGECFKGRNAIRTALAERFAAVPDIQWVDAHTWISGERATTEWRVTGTGPNGPINQLGCDLWTFRENKVLKKDIYYKQVTA
;
A
#
# COMPACT_ATOMS: atom_id res chain seq x y z
N MET A 1 -20.72 -8.95 -0.62
CA MET A 1 -20.34 -8.37 -1.91
C MET A 1 -18.86 -8.06 -1.93
N GLY A 2 -18.24 -8.21 -3.08
CA GLY A 2 -16.81 -7.96 -3.21
C GLY A 2 -16.47 -6.50 -3.35
N ILE A 3 -15.18 -6.22 -3.29
CA ILE A 3 -14.62 -4.89 -3.56
C ILE A 3 -14.83 -4.56 -5.05
N THR A 4 -14.88 -3.28 -5.39
CA THR A 4 -15.07 -2.83 -6.77
C THR A 4 -13.83 -2.11 -7.29
N LEU A 5 -13.68 -2.04 -8.63
CA LEU A 5 -12.61 -1.27 -9.24
C LEU A 5 -12.70 0.21 -8.89
N LYS A 6 -13.92 0.74 -8.77
CA LYS A 6 -14.12 2.13 -8.37
C LYS A 6 -13.54 2.38 -6.97
N ARG A 7 -13.83 1.50 -6.02
CA ARG A 7 -13.31 1.62 -4.65
C ARG A 7 -11.79 1.50 -4.63
N MET A 8 -11.23 0.55 -5.40
CA MET A 8 -9.79 0.41 -5.52
C MET A 8 -9.15 1.69 -6.06
N GLY A 9 -9.77 2.30 -7.06
CA GLY A 9 -9.27 3.56 -7.61
C GLY A 9 -9.27 4.69 -6.60
N GLU A 10 -10.28 4.77 -5.75
CA GLU A 10 -10.34 5.76 -4.67
C GLU A 10 -9.20 5.57 -3.68
N ILE A 11 -8.94 4.33 -3.29
CA ILE A 11 -7.87 4.01 -2.34
C ILE A 11 -6.50 4.34 -2.95
N LEU A 12 -6.25 3.92 -4.20
CA LEU A 12 -4.98 4.20 -4.88
C LEU A 12 -4.77 5.69 -5.06
N SER A 13 -5.83 6.43 -5.36
CA SER A 13 -5.76 7.89 -5.48
C SER A 13 -5.36 8.54 -4.16
N ALA A 14 -5.92 8.04 -3.05
CA ALA A 14 -5.56 8.53 -1.72
C ALA A 14 -4.08 8.33 -1.42
N PHE A 15 -3.53 7.16 -1.77
CA PHE A 15 -2.10 6.89 -1.62
C PHE A 15 -1.26 7.84 -2.46
N ASN A 16 -1.60 8.02 -3.75
CA ASN A 16 -0.84 8.89 -4.64
C ASN A 16 -0.93 10.36 -4.26
N ASN A 17 -2.04 10.77 -3.67
CA ASN A 17 -2.21 12.14 -3.17
C ASN A 17 -1.66 12.33 -1.74
N LYS A 18 -1.16 11.26 -1.14
CA LYS A 18 -0.65 11.25 0.23
C LYS A 18 -1.68 11.79 1.22
N ASP A 19 -2.95 11.46 0.94
CA ASP A 19 -4.08 11.84 1.78
C ASP A 19 -4.18 10.86 2.94
N LEU A 20 -3.39 11.14 3.97
CA LEU A 20 -3.20 10.21 5.09
C LEU A 20 -4.52 9.85 5.77
N GLU A 21 -5.40 10.82 5.97
CA GLU A 21 -6.68 10.54 6.63
C GLU A 21 -7.59 9.66 5.77
N ALA A 22 -7.64 9.91 4.47
CA ALA A 22 -8.42 9.07 3.56
C ALA A 22 -7.86 7.65 3.50
N ILE A 23 -6.53 7.51 3.49
CA ILE A 23 -5.89 6.19 3.52
C ILE A 23 -6.27 5.44 4.78
N VAL A 24 -6.09 6.06 5.95
CA VAL A 24 -6.36 5.42 7.24
C VAL A 24 -7.84 5.06 7.37
N GLU A 25 -8.72 5.93 6.90
CA GLU A 25 -10.16 5.67 6.87
C GLU A 25 -10.51 4.46 6.02
N SER A 26 -9.73 4.20 4.96
CA SER A 26 -9.97 3.05 4.09
C SER A 26 -9.64 1.71 4.75
N PHE A 27 -8.83 1.71 5.81
CA PHE A 27 -8.49 0.49 6.55
C PHE A 27 -9.56 0.17 7.59
N ASP A 28 -9.79 -1.14 7.76
CA ASP A 28 -10.57 -1.65 8.88
C ASP A 28 -9.85 -1.35 10.20
N GLU A 29 -10.56 -1.27 11.30
CA GLU A 29 -9.95 -1.07 12.61
C GLU A 29 -8.95 -2.18 12.95
N ASP A 30 -9.20 -3.39 12.46
CA ASP A 30 -8.31 -4.53 12.61
C ASP A 30 -7.32 -4.66 11.44
N GLY A 31 -7.20 -3.62 10.63
CA GLY A 31 -6.37 -3.66 9.43
C GLY A 31 -4.90 -3.92 9.72
N GLU A 32 -4.25 -4.61 8.78
CA GLU A 32 -2.83 -4.90 8.85
C GLU A 32 -2.15 -4.42 7.58
N PHE A 33 -0.99 -3.80 7.76
CA PHE A 33 -0.18 -3.28 6.66
C PHE A 33 1.20 -3.93 6.75
N PHE A 34 1.54 -4.76 5.74
CA PHE A 34 2.80 -5.47 5.71
C PHE A 34 3.73 -4.85 4.69
N LEU A 35 4.95 -4.51 5.12
CA LEU A 35 6.00 -4.06 4.22
C LEU A 35 6.62 -5.25 3.49
N ALA A 36 7.28 -4.99 2.36
CA ALA A 36 7.98 -6.02 1.61
C ALA A 36 9.26 -6.48 2.32
N ALA A 37 9.80 -5.66 3.20
CA ALA A 37 11.03 -5.97 3.94
C ALA A 37 10.76 -6.00 5.44
N GLY A 38 11.64 -6.67 6.18
CA GLY A 38 11.55 -6.78 7.62
C GLY A 38 12.34 -7.99 8.10
N THR A 39 12.28 -8.23 9.40
CA THR A 39 13.01 -9.33 10.04
C THR A 39 12.24 -10.63 10.07
N HIS A 40 11.00 -10.61 9.55
CA HIS A 40 10.14 -11.79 9.48
C HIS A 40 9.88 -12.17 8.02
N PRO A 41 9.53 -13.44 7.75
CA PRO A 41 9.21 -13.85 6.38
C PRO A 41 8.07 -13.05 5.73
N TYR A 42 7.15 -12.54 6.53
CA TYR A 42 6.01 -11.74 6.04
C TYR A 42 6.33 -10.24 6.00
N GLY A 43 7.56 -9.84 6.30
CA GLY A 43 7.95 -8.45 6.38
C GLY A 43 7.56 -7.81 7.72
N GLU A 44 7.75 -6.52 7.83
CA GLU A 44 7.32 -5.78 9.02
C GLU A 44 5.81 -5.51 8.94
N CYS A 45 5.10 -5.73 10.04
CA CYS A 45 3.64 -5.57 10.12
C CYS A 45 3.26 -4.41 11.02
N PHE A 46 2.36 -3.57 10.52
CA PHE A 46 1.73 -2.51 11.31
C PHE A 46 0.26 -2.85 11.45
N LYS A 47 -0.19 -3.05 12.68
CA LYS A 47 -1.56 -3.47 12.96
C LYS A 47 -2.35 -2.34 13.62
N GLY A 48 -3.54 -2.08 13.06
CA GLY A 48 -4.43 -1.03 13.54
C GLY A 48 -4.14 0.32 12.93
N ARG A 49 -5.15 1.18 12.94
CA ARG A 49 -5.09 2.48 12.25
C ARG A 49 -4.00 3.39 12.76
N ASN A 50 -3.73 3.41 14.06
CA ASN A 50 -2.70 4.29 14.61
C ASN A 50 -1.30 3.91 14.14
N ALA A 51 -0.98 2.61 14.17
CA ALA A 51 0.32 2.12 13.70
C ALA A 51 0.49 2.35 12.20
N ILE A 52 -0.57 2.13 11.42
CA ILE A 52 -0.57 2.35 9.98
C ILE A 52 -0.37 3.83 9.66
N ARG A 53 -1.05 4.72 10.37
CA ARG A 53 -0.89 6.17 10.22
C ARG A 53 0.56 6.60 10.44
N THR A 54 1.17 6.13 11.53
CA THR A 54 2.56 6.47 11.85
C THR A 54 3.51 5.97 10.77
N ALA A 55 3.35 4.71 10.32
CA ALA A 55 4.20 4.13 9.29
C ALA A 55 4.11 4.89 7.97
N LEU A 56 2.90 5.24 7.55
CA LEU A 56 2.70 5.97 6.30
C LEU A 56 3.19 7.41 6.39
N ALA A 57 3.00 8.08 7.53
CA ALA A 57 3.52 9.42 7.73
C ALA A 57 5.04 9.45 7.60
N GLU A 58 5.72 8.46 8.17
CA GLU A 58 7.17 8.33 8.06
C GLU A 58 7.59 8.07 6.61
N ARG A 59 6.87 7.21 5.90
CA ARG A 59 7.15 6.91 4.50
C ARG A 59 7.01 8.14 3.61
N PHE A 60 5.94 8.89 3.79
CA PHE A 60 5.69 10.10 3.00
C PHE A 60 6.67 11.22 3.34
N ALA A 61 7.16 11.28 4.58
CA ALA A 61 8.21 12.22 4.96
C ALA A 61 9.55 11.84 4.34
N ALA A 62 9.87 10.54 4.30
CA ALA A 62 11.12 10.04 3.72
C ALA A 62 11.15 10.14 2.19
N VAL A 63 10.01 9.97 1.52
CA VAL A 63 9.89 10.01 0.06
C VAL A 63 8.70 10.90 -0.32
N PRO A 64 8.84 12.25 -0.22
CA PRO A 64 7.71 13.16 -0.43
C PRO A 64 7.11 13.08 -1.84
N ASP A 65 7.89 12.67 -2.83
CA ASP A 65 7.45 12.55 -4.22
C ASP A 65 7.07 11.13 -4.62
N ILE A 66 6.82 10.25 -3.65
CA ILE A 66 6.48 8.86 -3.96
C ILE A 66 5.17 8.78 -4.75
N GLN A 67 5.20 7.97 -5.82
CA GLN A 67 4.03 7.71 -6.66
C GLN A 67 3.98 6.24 -7.03
N TRP A 68 2.78 5.71 -7.13
CA TRP A 68 2.52 4.36 -7.65
C TRP A 68 1.85 4.56 -9.00
N VAL A 69 2.59 4.28 -10.08
CA VAL A 69 2.17 4.57 -11.44
C VAL A 69 1.92 3.27 -12.22
N ASP A 70 1.23 3.39 -13.35
CA ASP A 70 0.90 2.25 -14.22
C ASP A 70 0.16 1.14 -13.46
N ALA A 71 -0.72 1.53 -12.56
CA ALA A 71 -1.42 0.60 -11.70
C ALA A 71 -2.45 -0.21 -12.47
N HIS A 72 -2.50 -1.52 -12.20
CA HIS A 72 -3.47 -2.44 -12.79
C HIS A 72 -3.98 -3.37 -11.70
N THR A 73 -5.29 -3.41 -11.53
CA THR A 73 -5.93 -4.15 -10.43
C THR A 73 -6.77 -5.30 -10.95
N TRP A 74 -6.62 -6.47 -10.31
CA TRP A 74 -7.50 -7.62 -10.49
C TRP A 74 -8.26 -7.87 -9.20
N ILE A 75 -9.52 -8.27 -9.32
CA ILE A 75 -10.39 -8.48 -8.17
C ILE A 75 -10.98 -9.89 -8.23
N SER A 76 -11.02 -10.54 -7.08
CA SER A 76 -11.72 -11.80 -6.88
C SER A 76 -12.42 -11.76 -5.52
N GLY A 77 -13.71 -11.41 -5.51
CA GLY A 77 -14.49 -11.31 -4.28
C GLY A 77 -13.95 -10.23 -3.34
N GLU A 78 -13.52 -10.66 -2.16
CA GLU A 78 -12.94 -9.77 -1.14
C GLU A 78 -11.41 -9.68 -1.23
N ARG A 79 -10.83 -10.20 -2.30
CA ARG A 79 -9.40 -10.18 -2.54
C ARG A 79 -9.09 -9.39 -3.80
N ALA A 80 -7.95 -8.70 -3.80
CA ALA A 80 -7.50 -7.98 -4.98
C ALA A 80 -5.99 -7.98 -5.06
N THR A 81 -5.47 -7.77 -6.26
CA THR A 81 -4.04 -7.57 -6.51
C THR A 81 -3.89 -6.33 -7.37
N THR A 82 -3.01 -5.41 -6.96
CA THR A 82 -2.67 -4.25 -7.77
C THR A 82 -1.19 -4.31 -8.12
N GLU A 83 -0.89 -4.39 -9.42
CA GLU A 83 0.48 -4.24 -9.91
C GLU A 83 0.76 -2.77 -10.17
N TRP A 84 1.98 -2.32 -9.90
CA TRP A 84 2.38 -0.93 -10.09
C TRP A 84 3.89 -0.81 -10.26
N ARG A 85 4.30 0.37 -10.65
CA ARG A 85 5.68 0.84 -10.57
C ARG A 85 5.72 1.92 -9.51
N VAL A 86 6.58 1.78 -8.50
CA VAL A 86 6.77 2.82 -7.49
C VAL A 86 7.96 3.68 -7.88
N THR A 87 7.78 4.99 -7.83
CA THR A 87 8.83 5.97 -8.16
C THR A 87 8.94 7.00 -7.05
N GLY A 88 10.09 7.64 -6.96
CA GLY A 88 10.33 8.70 -6.00
C GLY A 88 11.80 8.93 -5.79
N THR A 89 12.13 9.83 -4.86
CA THR A 89 13.49 10.11 -4.45
C THR A 89 13.61 9.89 -2.96
N GLY A 90 14.30 8.84 -2.57
CA GLY A 90 14.50 8.49 -1.17
C GLY A 90 15.84 8.98 -0.63
N PRO A 91 16.12 8.68 0.65
CA PRO A 91 17.39 9.08 1.28
C PRO A 91 18.62 8.52 0.59
N ASN A 92 18.47 7.36 -0.08
CA ASN A 92 19.57 6.68 -0.75
C ASN A 92 19.57 6.86 -2.27
N GLY A 93 18.74 7.78 -2.78
CA GLY A 93 18.66 8.08 -4.21
C GLY A 93 17.32 7.73 -4.84
N PRO A 94 17.27 7.70 -6.18
CA PRO A 94 16.03 7.44 -6.90
C PRO A 94 15.46 6.06 -6.62
N ILE A 95 14.13 6.00 -6.53
CA ILE A 95 13.37 4.75 -6.38
C ILE A 95 12.66 4.49 -7.70
N ASN A 96 12.77 3.28 -8.22
CA ASN A 96 12.09 2.84 -9.42
C ASN A 96 11.99 1.32 -9.40
N GLN A 97 10.87 0.79 -8.90
CA GLN A 97 10.71 -0.64 -8.69
C GLN A 97 9.33 -1.10 -9.14
N LEU A 98 9.29 -2.29 -9.71
CA LEU A 98 8.04 -2.97 -10.02
C LEU A 98 7.60 -3.78 -8.81
N GLY A 99 6.32 -3.73 -8.52
CA GLY A 99 5.79 -4.48 -7.40
C GLY A 99 4.28 -4.64 -7.47
N CYS A 100 3.75 -5.13 -6.37
CA CYS A 100 2.31 -5.31 -6.25
C CYS A 100 1.89 -5.29 -4.79
N ASP A 101 0.60 -5.02 -4.61
CA ASP A 101 -0.07 -5.17 -3.32
C ASP A 101 -1.03 -6.34 -3.42
N LEU A 102 -1.02 -7.20 -2.41
CA LEU A 102 -2.06 -8.19 -2.20
C LEU A 102 -3.01 -7.64 -1.15
N TRP A 103 -4.28 -7.51 -1.52
CA TRP A 103 -5.30 -6.90 -0.67
C TRP A 103 -6.31 -7.93 -0.19
N THR A 104 -6.71 -7.79 1.07
CA THR A 104 -7.88 -8.49 1.61
C THR A 104 -8.82 -7.44 2.16
N PHE A 105 -10.12 -7.56 1.89
CA PHE A 105 -11.13 -6.60 2.33
C PHE A 105 -12.14 -7.27 3.25
N ARG A 106 -12.74 -6.45 4.09
CA ARG A 106 -13.88 -6.82 4.91
C ARG A 106 -14.86 -5.64 4.89
N GLU A 107 -16.05 -5.87 4.33
CA GLU A 107 -17.09 -4.85 4.26
C GLU A 107 -16.58 -3.52 3.68
N ASN A 108 -15.89 -3.60 2.55
CA ASN A 108 -15.38 -2.43 1.82
C ASN A 108 -14.24 -1.68 2.52
N LYS A 109 -13.66 -2.26 3.56
CA LYS A 109 -12.48 -1.73 4.26
C LYS A 109 -11.31 -2.67 4.08
N VAL A 110 -10.09 -2.11 4.03
CA VAL A 110 -8.87 -2.90 3.88
C VAL A 110 -8.59 -3.63 5.19
N LEU A 111 -8.65 -4.94 5.15
CA LEU A 111 -8.28 -5.78 6.29
C LEU A 111 -6.80 -6.12 6.26
N LYS A 112 -6.22 -6.26 5.06
CA LYS A 112 -4.80 -6.55 4.91
C LYS A 112 -4.29 -5.92 3.61
N LYS A 113 -3.15 -5.23 3.70
CA LYS A 113 -2.39 -4.74 2.55
C LYS A 113 -0.99 -5.32 2.68
N ASP A 114 -0.60 -6.14 1.72
CA ASP A 114 0.66 -6.88 1.75
C ASP A 114 1.48 -6.51 0.51
N ILE A 115 2.64 -5.90 0.72
CA ILE A 115 3.46 -5.35 -0.35
C ILE A 115 4.55 -6.34 -0.76
N TYR A 116 4.68 -6.54 -2.08
CA TYR A 116 5.79 -7.27 -2.68
C TYR A 116 6.40 -6.39 -3.75
N TYR A 117 7.71 -6.39 -3.87
CA TYR A 117 8.35 -5.72 -5.00
C TYR A 117 9.64 -6.41 -5.39
N LYS A 118 10.05 -6.16 -6.62
CA LYS A 118 11.33 -6.67 -7.10
C LYS A 118 12.46 -5.90 -6.44
N GLN A 119 13.47 -6.64 -6.03
CA GLN A 119 14.67 -6.05 -5.45
C GLN A 119 15.61 -5.66 -6.59
N VAL A 120 15.98 -4.38 -6.62
CA VAL A 120 16.95 -3.87 -7.61
C VAL A 120 18.32 -3.87 -6.96
N THR A 121 19.25 -4.58 -7.55
CA THR A 121 20.62 -4.67 -7.03
C THR A 121 21.59 -3.93 -7.97
N ALA A 122 22.65 -3.42 -7.39
CA ALA A 122 23.66 -2.67 -8.14
C ALA A 122 24.47 -3.57 -9.08
#